data_563659ba09ae767553dc2fbb6abdf427
#
_entry.id   563659ba09ae767553dc2fbb6abdf427
#
_cell.length_a   1.000
_cell.length_b   1.000
_cell.length_c   1.000
_cell.angle_alpha   90.00
_cell.angle_beta   90.00
_cell.angle_gamma   90.00
#
_symmetry.space_group_name_H-M   'P 1'
#
loop_
_entity.id
_entity.type
_entity.pdbx_description
1 polymer ?
#
loop_
_entity_poly.entity_id
_entity_poly.type
_entity_poly.pdbx_seq_one_letter_code
_entity_poly.pdbx_strand_id
1 'polypeptide(L)'
;DEEGHDDHGHGDLDPHFWFDMNRMADAAQLIGAELTQITGDLGYTTCADTTATQIQAAESDVREILASIPVENRILVTDHDALGYLADLYGYEVAGTVIPAGTTLASPSSADLAALVATIKAEGVTAIFANTAEPSALADAVAAEIGGNVSVVTLYVGSLGGPDSPAATYIDMMRTNAALIAQGLQG
;
A
#
# COMPACT_ATOMS: atom_id res chain seq x y z
N ASP A 1 38.05 -22.50 16.91
CA ASP A 1 37.32 -21.29 17.33
C ASP A 1 36.41 -20.90 16.19
N GLU A 2 35.20 -21.47 16.18
CA GLU A 2 34.13 -21.12 15.25
C GLU A 2 33.40 -19.90 15.85
N GLU A 3 33.69 -18.71 15.33
CA GLU A 3 32.90 -17.53 15.61
C GLU A 3 31.56 -17.68 14.86
N GLY A 4 30.53 -18.07 15.64
CA GLY A 4 29.16 -18.06 15.16
C GLY A 4 28.76 -16.63 14.83
N HIS A 5 28.56 -16.36 13.55
CA HIS A 5 27.80 -15.20 13.11
C HIS A 5 26.35 -15.43 13.55
N ASP A 6 25.97 -14.78 14.66
CA ASP A 6 24.57 -14.58 14.99
C ASP A 6 23.96 -13.77 13.84
N ASP A 7 23.35 -14.49 12.92
CA ASP A 7 22.43 -13.92 11.95
C ASP A 7 21.23 -13.39 12.75
N HIS A 8 21.32 -12.13 13.14
CA HIS A 8 20.17 -11.38 13.64
C HIS A 8 19.24 -11.17 12.46
N GLY A 9 18.51 -12.23 12.12
CA GLY A 9 17.33 -12.15 11.26
C GLY A 9 16.34 -11.20 11.92
N HIS A 10 16.51 -9.91 11.67
CA HIS A 10 15.43 -8.96 11.76
C HIS A 10 14.44 -9.42 10.68
N GLY A 11 13.45 -10.24 11.07
CA GLY A 11 12.32 -10.53 10.21
C GLY A 11 11.83 -9.18 9.70
N ASP A 12 11.85 -9.02 8.39
CA ASP A 12 11.41 -7.79 7.73
C ASP A 12 9.93 -7.61 8.07
N LEU A 13 9.68 -6.87 9.17
CA LEU A 13 8.34 -6.42 9.49
C LEU A 13 7.99 -5.39 8.44
N ASP A 14 6.96 -5.64 7.67
CA ASP A 14 6.40 -4.67 6.73
C ASP A 14 5.99 -3.40 7.51
N PRO A 15 6.62 -2.25 7.27
CA PRO A 15 6.31 -1.01 7.97
C PRO A 15 4.99 -0.38 7.50
N HIS A 16 4.40 -0.82 6.38
CA HIS A 16 3.29 -0.17 5.69
C HIS A 16 1.90 -0.48 6.31
N PHE A 17 1.85 -0.66 7.65
CA PHE A 17 0.64 -1.03 8.39
C PHE A 17 -0.53 -0.03 8.22
N TRP A 18 -0.24 1.20 7.79
CA TRP A 18 -1.28 2.22 7.56
C TRP A 18 -2.22 1.89 6.41
N PHE A 19 -1.91 0.91 5.58
CA PHE A 19 -2.83 0.40 4.57
C PHE A 19 -3.89 -0.55 5.13
N ASP A 20 -3.76 -0.99 6.39
CA ASP A 20 -4.84 -1.61 7.16
C ASP A 20 -5.51 -0.53 8.03
N MET A 21 -6.72 -0.11 7.61
CA MET A 21 -7.45 0.95 8.29
C MET A 21 -7.89 0.57 9.71
N ASN A 22 -8.06 -0.73 10.00
CA ASN A 22 -8.37 -1.18 11.36
C ASN A 22 -7.15 -1.00 12.27
N ARG A 23 -5.94 -1.35 11.80
CA ARG A 23 -4.69 -1.12 12.53
C ARG A 23 -4.43 0.37 12.76
N MET A 24 -4.79 1.23 11.80
CA MET A 24 -4.67 2.68 11.98
C MET A 24 -5.64 3.23 13.03
N ALA A 25 -6.86 2.72 13.10
CA ALA A 25 -7.80 3.07 14.15
C ALA A 25 -7.28 2.64 15.53
N ASP A 26 -6.75 1.42 15.64
CA ASP A 26 -6.13 0.92 16.86
C ASP A 26 -4.89 1.75 17.26
N ALA A 27 -4.03 2.11 16.29
CA ALA A 27 -2.88 2.96 16.52
C ALA A 27 -3.27 4.34 17.07
N ALA A 28 -4.33 4.96 16.53
CA ALA A 28 -4.84 6.23 17.03
C ALA A 28 -5.27 6.11 18.50
N GLN A 29 -5.97 5.03 18.87
CA GLN A 29 -6.41 4.78 20.25
C GLN A 29 -5.23 4.53 21.19
N LEU A 30 -4.24 3.76 20.78
CA LEU A 30 -3.01 3.51 21.57
C LEU A 30 -2.25 4.82 21.84
N ILE A 31 -2.09 5.67 20.82
CA ILE A 31 -1.43 6.98 20.96
C ILE A 31 -2.22 7.87 21.91
N GLY A 32 -3.56 7.94 21.78
CA GLY A 32 -4.42 8.74 22.65
C GLY A 32 -4.36 8.29 24.12
N ALA A 33 -4.36 6.97 24.34
CA ALA A 33 -4.24 6.41 25.70
C ALA A 33 -2.88 6.74 26.32
N GLU A 34 -1.78 6.57 25.59
CA GLU A 34 -0.43 6.87 26.06
C GLU A 34 -0.24 8.36 26.37
N LEU A 35 -0.72 9.25 25.50
CA LEU A 35 -0.67 10.69 25.73
C LEU A 35 -1.50 11.09 26.96
N THR A 36 -2.66 10.48 27.16
CA THR A 36 -3.50 10.69 28.35
C THR A 36 -2.74 10.22 29.62
N GLN A 37 -2.08 9.08 29.57
CA GLN A 37 -1.31 8.59 30.70
C GLN A 37 -0.14 9.52 31.06
N ILE A 38 0.56 10.07 30.07
CA ILE A 38 1.71 10.96 30.28
C ILE A 38 1.26 12.34 30.79
N THR A 39 0.18 12.89 30.26
CA THR A 39 -0.24 14.27 30.50
C THR A 39 -1.34 14.43 31.57
N GLY A 40 -2.13 13.37 31.81
CA GLY A 40 -3.35 13.43 32.62
C GLY A 40 -4.55 14.08 31.91
N ASP A 41 -4.42 14.47 30.65
CA ASP A 41 -5.50 15.13 29.88
C ASP A 41 -6.30 14.10 29.09
N LEU A 42 -7.56 13.90 29.51
CA LEU A 42 -8.52 12.99 28.86
C LEU A 42 -8.92 13.44 27.44
N GLY A 43 -8.61 14.67 27.06
CA GLY A 43 -8.86 15.19 25.71
C GLY A 43 -8.17 14.34 24.64
N TYR A 44 -7.01 13.77 24.91
CA TYR A 44 -6.30 12.88 23.96
C TYR A 44 -7.06 11.59 23.69
N THR A 45 -7.60 10.93 24.73
CA THR A 45 -8.44 9.73 24.55
C THR A 45 -9.69 10.07 23.77
N THR A 46 -10.38 11.18 24.09
CA THR A 46 -11.59 11.58 23.37
C THR A 46 -11.32 11.89 21.88
N CYS A 47 -10.21 12.55 21.59
CA CYS A 47 -9.78 12.81 20.22
C CYS A 47 -9.46 11.50 19.47
N ALA A 48 -8.75 10.60 20.09
CA ALA A 48 -8.37 9.30 19.53
C ALA A 48 -9.60 8.43 19.22
N ASP A 49 -10.57 8.35 20.12
CA ASP A 49 -11.83 7.60 19.91
C ASP A 49 -12.64 8.19 18.73
N THR A 50 -12.68 9.51 18.64
CA THR A 50 -13.32 10.19 17.51
C THR A 50 -12.63 9.87 16.20
N THR A 51 -11.29 9.94 16.17
CA THR A 51 -10.46 9.64 15.01
C THR A 51 -10.63 8.18 14.58
N ALA A 52 -10.56 7.24 15.52
CA ALA A 52 -10.75 5.82 15.24
C ALA A 52 -12.14 5.54 14.64
N THR A 53 -13.20 6.17 15.20
CA THR A 53 -14.54 6.05 14.67
C THR A 53 -14.66 6.57 13.23
N GLN A 54 -14.01 7.69 12.92
CA GLN A 54 -13.99 8.24 11.56
C GLN A 54 -13.24 7.34 10.58
N ILE A 55 -12.12 6.76 11.00
CA ILE A 55 -11.36 5.81 10.19
C ILE A 55 -12.18 4.55 9.92
N GLN A 56 -12.84 3.98 10.92
CA GLN A 56 -13.69 2.79 10.78
C GLN A 56 -14.90 3.04 9.87
N ALA A 57 -15.49 4.23 9.94
CA ALA A 57 -16.56 4.61 9.02
C ALA A 57 -16.07 4.70 7.57
N ALA A 58 -14.90 5.29 7.36
CA ALA A 58 -14.29 5.40 6.04
C ALA A 58 -13.81 4.04 5.48
N GLU A 59 -13.43 3.10 6.35
CA GLU A 59 -13.06 1.73 5.95
C GLU A 59 -14.20 1.05 5.20
N SER A 60 -15.41 1.25 5.62
CA SER A 60 -16.58 0.70 4.94
C SER A 60 -16.74 1.21 3.50
N ASP A 61 -16.47 2.50 3.26
CA ASP A 61 -16.49 3.09 1.92
C ASP A 61 -15.37 2.50 1.05
N VAL A 62 -14.14 2.39 1.60
CA VAL A 62 -12.99 1.80 0.91
C VAL A 62 -13.26 0.34 0.56
N ARG A 63 -13.83 -0.43 1.48
CA ARG A 63 -14.22 -1.82 1.26
C ARG A 63 -15.25 -1.96 0.15
N GLU A 64 -16.26 -1.09 0.10
CA GLU A 64 -17.27 -1.10 -0.96
C GLU A 64 -16.65 -0.82 -2.34
N ILE A 65 -15.76 0.18 -2.42
CA ILE A 65 -15.05 0.51 -3.67
C ILE A 65 -14.21 -0.68 -4.13
N LEU A 66 -13.39 -1.26 -3.27
CA LEU A 66 -12.49 -2.37 -3.62
C LEU A 66 -13.28 -3.67 -3.89
N ALA A 67 -14.40 -3.89 -3.19
CA ALA A 67 -15.27 -5.05 -3.43
C ALA A 67 -15.97 -5.01 -4.81
N SER A 68 -16.02 -3.86 -5.47
CA SER A 68 -16.57 -3.73 -6.83
C SER A 68 -15.73 -4.46 -7.90
N ILE A 69 -14.46 -4.79 -7.60
CA ILE A 69 -13.59 -5.54 -8.48
C ILE A 69 -13.89 -7.04 -8.36
N PRO A 70 -14.11 -7.78 -9.46
CA PRO A 70 -14.24 -9.22 -9.45
C PRO A 70 -13.03 -9.89 -8.79
N VAL A 71 -13.26 -10.97 -8.04
CA VAL A 71 -12.21 -11.64 -7.25
C VAL A 71 -11.04 -12.08 -8.13
N GLU A 72 -11.32 -12.56 -9.32
CA GLU A 72 -10.33 -12.99 -10.31
C GLU A 72 -9.44 -11.85 -10.84
N ASN A 73 -9.86 -10.60 -10.67
CA ASN A 73 -9.12 -9.42 -11.10
C ASN A 73 -8.41 -8.69 -9.93
N ARG A 74 -8.50 -9.23 -8.70
CA ARG A 74 -7.89 -8.61 -7.51
C ARG A 74 -6.41 -8.94 -7.40
N ILE A 75 -5.66 -8.65 -8.46
CA ILE A 75 -4.23 -8.92 -8.58
C ILE A 75 -3.50 -7.59 -8.70
N LEU A 76 -2.58 -7.34 -7.76
CA LEU A 76 -1.78 -6.13 -7.68
C LEU A 76 -0.35 -6.40 -8.16
N VAL A 77 0.17 -5.49 -8.96
CA VAL A 77 1.60 -5.34 -9.22
C VAL A 77 2.00 -3.94 -8.80
N THR A 78 3.00 -3.82 -7.93
CA THR A 78 3.37 -2.56 -7.28
C THR A 78 4.82 -2.19 -7.59
N ASP A 79 5.19 -0.94 -7.38
CA ASP A 79 6.58 -0.51 -7.54
C ASP A 79 7.50 -1.14 -6.48
N HIS A 80 7.05 -1.26 -5.24
CA HIS A 80 7.73 -1.96 -4.15
C HIS A 80 6.69 -2.66 -3.24
N ASP A 81 7.15 -3.49 -2.33
CA ASP A 81 6.29 -4.26 -1.43
C ASP A 81 5.73 -3.38 -0.30
N ALA A 82 4.63 -2.70 -0.58
CA ALA A 82 3.97 -1.78 0.35
C ALA A 82 2.49 -2.05 0.56
N LEU A 83 1.84 -2.84 -0.29
CA LEU A 83 0.39 -3.05 -0.23
C LEU A 83 -0.02 -4.38 0.39
N GLY A 84 0.88 -5.09 1.09
CA GLY A 84 0.60 -6.37 1.74
C GLY A 84 -0.58 -6.29 2.72
N TYR A 85 -0.59 -5.32 3.61
CA TYR A 85 -1.70 -5.12 4.57
C TYR A 85 -3.04 -4.79 3.90
N LEU A 86 -3.02 -4.01 2.79
CA LEU A 86 -4.24 -3.75 2.01
C LEU A 86 -4.73 -5.03 1.35
N ALA A 87 -3.82 -5.78 0.74
CA ALA A 87 -4.13 -7.02 0.06
C ALA A 87 -4.79 -8.03 1.02
N ASP A 88 -4.20 -8.24 2.19
CA ASP A 88 -4.73 -9.12 3.22
C ASP A 88 -6.13 -8.69 3.70
N LEU A 89 -6.32 -7.38 3.97
CA LEU A 89 -7.57 -6.86 4.52
C LEU A 89 -8.75 -6.94 3.52
N TYR A 90 -8.48 -6.70 2.24
CA TYR A 90 -9.53 -6.59 1.20
C TYR A 90 -9.60 -7.77 0.23
N GLY A 91 -8.78 -8.81 0.44
CA GLY A 91 -8.79 -10.03 -0.37
C GLY A 91 -8.21 -9.83 -1.76
N TYR A 92 -7.06 -9.17 -1.84
CA TYR A 92 -6.23 -9.01 -3.03
C TYR A 92 -4.99 -9.87 -2.94
N GLU A 93 -4.33 -10.08 -4.06
CA GLU A 93 -3.03 -10.75 -4.16
C GLU A 93 -1.99 -9.78 -4.72
N VAL A 94 -0.82 -9.69 -4.10
CA VAL A 94 0.34 -8.99 -4.67
C VAL A 94 1.14 -10.02 -5.48
N ALA A 95 0.94 -10.03 -6.80
CA ALA A 95 1.59 -10.99 -7.70
C ALA A 95 3.06 -10.66 -7.98
N GLY A 96 3.47 -9.43 -7.72
CA GLY A 96 4.87 -9.04 -7.87
C GLY A 96 5.13 -7.56 -7.66
N THR A 97 6.42 -7.24 -7.53
CA THR A 97 6.90 -5.89 -7.32
C THR A 97 7.99 -5.55 -8.33
N VAL A 98 8.04 -4.29 -8.78
CA VAL A 98 9.07 -3.81 -9.71
C VAL A 98 10.43 -3.79 -9.01
N ILE A 99 10.45 -3.38 -7.74
CA ILE A 99 11.62 -3.44 -6.86
C ILE A 99 11.40 -4.58 -5.86
N PRO A 100 12.18 -5.68 -5.92
CA PRO A 100 11.91 -6.90 -5.17
C PRO A 100 12.31 -6.82 -3.68
N ALA A 101 12.10 -5.69 -3.05
CA ALA A 101 12.41 -5.46 -1.63
C ALA A 101 11.42 -4.45 -1.04
N GLY A 102 11.19 -4.51 0.27
CA GLY A 102 10.40 -3.52 1.02
C GLY A 102 11.06 -2.14 1.12
N THR A 103 11.97 -1.81 0.20
CA THR A 103 12.68 -0.52 0.16
C THR A 103 12.89 -0.07 -1.29
N THR A 104 12.64 1.21 -1.54
CA THR A 104 12.87 1.86 -2.85
C THR A 104 14.36 2.06 -3.18
N LEU A 105 15.27 1.75 -2.26
CA LEU A 105 16.73 1.86 -2.48
C LEU A 105 17.32 0.66 -3.22
N ALA A 106 16.61 -0.45 -3.35
CA ALA A 106 17.06 -1.62 -4.08
C ALA A 106 16.92 -1.40 -5.60
N SER A 107 17.83 -1.99 -6.37
CA SER A 107 17.74 -2.00 -7.83
C SER A 107 17.46 -3.42 -8.32
N PRO A 108 16.36 -3.65 -9.06
CA PRO A 108 16.08 -4.98 -9.61
C PRO A 108 17.12 -5.39 -10.65
N SER A 109 17.39 -6.68 -10.75
CA SER A 109 18.18 -7.24 -11.84
C SER A 109 17.33 -7.34 -13.12
N SER A 110 17.99 -7.47 -14.28
CA SER A 110 17.28 -7.72 -15.53
C SER A 110 16.48 -9.04 -15.52
N ALA A 111 16.93 -10.02 -14.72
CA ALA A 111 16.23 -11.29 -14.55
C ALA A 111 14.93 -11.11 -13.74
N ASP A 112 14.96 -10.28 -12.68
CA ASP A 112 13.77 -9.97 -11.87
C ASP A 112 12.72 -9.26 -12.72
N LEU A 113 13.13 -8.26 -13.52
CA LEU A 113 12.21 -7.54 -14.42
C LEU A 113 11.62 -8.47 -15.50
N ALA A 114 12.42 -9.37 -16.07
CA ALA A 114 11.92 -10.33 -17.05
C ALA A 114 10.92 -11.33 -16.42
N ALA A 115 11.16 -11.77 -15.19
CA ALA A 115 10.24 -12.61 -14.44
C ALA A 115 8.92 -11.87 -14.13
N LEU A 116 8.99 -10.61 -13.71
CA LEU A 116 7.82 -9.77 -13.45
C LEU A 116 6.98 -9.58 -14.73
N VAL A 117 7.61 -9.27 -15.87
CA VAL A 117 6.94 -9.16 -17.17
C VAL A 117 6.21 -10.45 -17.53
N ALA A 118 6.82 -11.62 -17.27
CA ALA A 118 6.19 -12.92 -17.51
C ALA A 118 4.97 -13.12 -16.59
N THR A 119 5.06 -12.78 -15.31
CA THR A 119 3.95 -12.85 -14.35
C THR A 119 2.80 -11.94 -14.78
N ILE A 120 3.05 -10.68 -15.09
CA ILE A 120 2.01 -9.73 -15.54
C ILE A 120 1.26 -10.24 -16.76
N LYS A 121 1.99 -10.83 -17.74
CA LYS A 121 1.38 -11.41 -18.93
C LYS A 121 0.55 -12.67 -18.64
N ALA A 122 1.02 -13.51 -17.73
CA ALA A 122 0.36 -14.76 -17.36
C ALA A 122 -0.95 -14.50 -16.59
N GLU A 123 -0.91 -13.55 -15.64
CA GLU A 123 -2.06 -13.19 -14.80
C GLU A 123 -3.01 -12.18 -15.48
N GLY A 124 -2.65 -11.63 -16.64
CA GLY A 124 -3.49 -10.67 -17.36
C GLY A 124 -3.66 -9.34 -16.63
N VAL A 125 -2.68 -8.93 -15.85
CA VAL A 125 -2.72 -7.68 -15.06
C VAL A 125 -2.80 -6.47 -15.97
N THR A 126 -3.71 -5.53 -15.66
CA THR A 126 -4.00 -4.34 -16.47
C THR A 126 -3.34 -3.06 -15.95
N ALA A 127 -2.82 -3.08 -14.71
CA ALA A 127 -2.19 -1.92 -14.10
C ALA A 127 -0.98 -2.27 -13.22
N ILE A 128 0.04 -1.40 -13.25
CA ILE A 128 1.16 -1.37 -12.30
C ILE A 128 0.95 -0.16 -11.40
N PHE A 129 0.94 -0.36 -10.09
CA PHE A 129 0.71 0.69 -9.10
C PHE A 129 2.03 1.26 -8.60
N ALA A 130 2.32 2.51 -8.97
CA ALA A 130 3.51 3.26 -8.59
C ALA A 130 3.24 4.23 -7.43
N ASN A 131 4.30 4.69 -6.75
CA ASN A 131 4.22 5.64 -5.64
C ASN A 131 4.38 7.09 -6.14
N THR A 132 3.54 8.01 -5.64
CA THR A 132 3.66 9.45 -5.94
C THR A 132 4.98 10.07 -5.47
N ALA A 133 5.61 9.50 -4.46
CA ALA A 133 6.87 9.99 -3.89
C ALA A 133 8.12 9.54 -4.65
N GLU A 134 7.97 8.62 -5.61
CA GLU A 134 9.08 8.00 -6.33
C GLU A 134 8.94 8.18 -7.85
N PRO A 135 10.05 8.22 -8.60
CA PRO A 135 9.99 8.26 -10.06
C PRO A 135 9.36 6.98 -10.64
N SER A 136 8.33 7.11 -11.46
CA SER A 136 7.66 5.98 -12.12
C SER A 136 8.45 5.34 -13.26
N ALA A 137 9.62 5.88 -13.62
CA ALA A 137 10.37 5.51 -14.82
C ALA A 137 10.61 3.99 -14.98
N LEU A 138 10.82 3.27 -13.89
CA LEU A 138 11.02 1.83 -13.92
C LEU A 138 9.69 1.07 -14.17
N ALA A 139 8.61 1.49 -13.53
CA ALA A 139 7.27 0.94 -13.77
C ALA A 139 6.81 1.22 -15.21
N ASP A 140 7.09 2.42 -15.72
CA ASP A 140 6.81 2.81 -17.11
C ASP A 140 7.61 1.94 -18.12
N ALA A 141 8.87 1.65 -17.82
CA ALA A 141 9.71 0.78 -18.65
C ALA A 141 9.18 -0.67 -18.67
N VAL A 142 8.74 -1.20 -17.53
CA VAL A 142 8.10 -2.53 -17.43
C VAL A 142 6.80 -2.54 -18.23
N ALA A 143 5.93 -1.55 -18.06
CA ALA A 143 4.68 -1.44 -18.81
C ALA A 143 4.94 -1.38 -20.33
N ALA A 144 5.94 -0.63 -20.77
CA ALA A 144 6.33 -0.52 -22.19
C ALA A 144 6.85 -1.86 -22.76
N GLU A 145 7.63 -2.64 -21.98
CA GLU A 145 8.15 -3.96 -22.39
C GLU A 145 7.04 -5.00 -22.52
N ILE A 146 6.01 -4.91 -21.69
CA ILE A 146 4.86 -5.82 -21.77
C ILE A 146 4.13 -5.60 -23.09
N GLY A 147 4.03 -4.36 -23.52
CA GLY A 147 3.26 -3.94 -24.69
C GLY A 147 1.76 -4.09 -24.46
N GLY A 148 0.94 -3.28 -25.11
CA GLY A 148 -0.52 -3.38 -25.01
C GLY A 148 -1.13 -2.48 -23.94
N ASN A 149 -2.08 -2.98 -23.14
CA ASN A 149 -2.98 -2.17 -22.33
C ASN A 149 -2.62 -2.12 -20.83
N VAL A 150 -1.35 -2.28 -20.46
CA VAL A 150 -0.92 -2.14 -19.05
C VAL A 150 -0.67 -0.67 -18.76
N SER A 151 -1.42 -0.09 -17.83
CA SER A 151 -1.28 1.29 -17.40
C SER A 151 -0.40 1.39 -16.14
N VAL A 152 0.26 2.54 -15.95
CA VAL A 152 0.90 2.87 -14.67
C VAL A 152 0.00 3.83 -13.91
N VAL A 153 -0.46 3.40 -12.74
CA VAL A 153 -1.37 4.15 -11.88
C VAL A 153 -0.62 4.59 -10.63
N THR A 154 -0.56 5.88 -10.39
CA THR A 154 0.19 6.42 -9.25
C THR A 154 -0.69 6.51 -8.02
N LEU A 155 -0.25 5.89 -6.90
CA LEU A 155 -0.91 5.88 -5.60
C LEU A 155 -0.15 6.73 -4.58
N TYR A 156 -0.84 7.21 -3.56
CA TYR A 156 -0.25 7.85 -2.38
C TYR A 156 0.18 6.74 -1.40
N VAL A 157 1.45 6.34 -1.44
CA VAL A 157 1.97 5.23 -0.62
C VAL A 157 2.72 5.73 0.60
N GLY A 158 3.77 6.50 0.41
CA GLY A 158 4.67 6.95 1.47
C GLY A 158 4.37 8.36 2.02
N SER A 159 3.38 9.07 1.46
CA SER A 159 3.04 10.43 1.88
C SER A 159 1.58 10.76 1.58
N LEU A 160 1.03 11.71 2.32
CA LEU A 160 -0.23 12.36 1.95
C LEU A 160 0.01 13.29 0.75
N GLY A 161 -1.05 13.62 0.06
CA GLY A 161 -1.04 14.66 -0.96
C GLY A 161 -0.98 16.07 -0.36
N GLY A 162 -0.73 17.07 -1.19
CA GLY A 162 -0.78 18.48 -0.76
C GLY A 162 -2.19 18.88 -0.30
N PRO A 163 -2.32 20.07 0.34
CA PRO A 163 -3.58 20.52 0.95
C PRO A 163 -4.76 20.60 -0.03
N ASP A 164 -4.48 20.86 -1.30
CA ASP A 164 -5.51 20.97 -2.35
C ASP A 164 -5.66 19.66 -3.18
N SER A 165 -5.00 18.59 -2.77
CA SER A 165 -5.07 17.28 -3.45
C SER A 165 -6.25 16.44 -2.96
N PRO A 166 -6.69 15.44 -3.73
CA PRO A 166 -7.72 14.50 -3.29
C PRO A 166 -7.27 13.54 -2.18
N ALA A 167 -6.03 13.63 -1.71
CA ALA A 167 -5.42 12.79 -0.68
C ALA A 167 -4.78 13.62 0.45
N ALA A 168 -5.37 14.77 0.78
CA ALA A 168 -4.84 15.69 1.78
C ALA A 168 -4.91 15.15 3.22
N THR A 169 -5.83 14.24 3.52
CA THR A 169 -5.94 13.56 4.80
C THR A 169 -5.75 12.05 4.63
N TYR A 170 -5.48 11.32 5.73
CA TYR A 170 -5.36 9.87 5.69
C TYR A 170 -6.61 9.19 5.12
N ILE A 171 -7.80 9.61 5.55
CA ILE A 171 -9.08 9.06 5.08
C ILE A 171 -9.25 9.33 3.56
N ASP A 172 -8.97 10.55 3.13
CA ASP A 172 -9.06 10.92 1.72
C ASP A 172 -8.02 10.17 0.88
N MET A 173 -6.81 9.97 1.41
CA MET A 173 -5.78 9.15 0.77
C MET A 173 -6.27 7.71 0.53
N MET A 174 -6.84 7.07 1.55
CA MET A 174 -7.32 5.70 1.43
C MET A 174 -8.48 5.57 0.43
N ARG A 175 -9.45 6.50 0.45
CA ARG A 175 -10.54 6.54 -0.53
C ARG A 175 -10.03 6.79 -1.95
N THR A 176 -9.10 7.71 -2.11
CA THR A 176 -8.50 8.04 -3.41
C THR A 176 -7.72 6.84 -3.96
N ASN A 177 -6.89 6.21 -3.15
CA ASN A 177 -6.15 5.02 -3.54
C ASN A 177 -7.10 3.87 -3.94
N ALA A 178 -8.16 3.62 -3.15
CA ALA A 178 -9.14 2.60 -3.48
C ALA A 178 -9.81 2.86 -4.84
N ALA A 179 -10.18 4.10 -5.12
CA ALA A 179 -10.78 4.49 -6.40
C ALA A 179 -9.79 4.32 -7.57
N LEU A 180 -8.52 4.71 -7.38
CA LEU A 180 -7.45 4.54 -8.38
C LEU A 180 -7.14 3.06 -8.65
N ILE A 181 -7.10 2.22 -7.61
CA ILE A 181 -6.93 0.77 -7.74
C ILE A 181 -8.10 0.18 -8.52
N ALA A 182 -9.33 0.52 -8.14
CA ALA A 182 -10.51 0.03 -8.82
C ALA A 182 -10.53 0.45 -10.30
N GLN A 183 -10.17 1.69 -10.62
CA GLN A 183 -10.08 2.18 -11.99
C GLN A 183 -9.00 1.44 -12.79
N GLY A 184 -7.81 1.22 -12.22
CA GLY A 184 -6.71 0.52 -12.90
C GLY A 184 -7.02 -0.94 -13.21
N LEU A 185 -7.78 -1.62 -12.35
CA LEU A 185 -8.11 -3.04 -12.50
C LEU A 185 -9.39 -3.31 -13.32
N GLN A 186 -10.17 -2.28 -13.63
CA GLN A 186 -11.34 -2.41 -14.52
C GLN A 186 -10.95 -2.32 -16.01
N GLY A 187 -9.74 -1.87 -16.35
CA GLY A 187 -9.21 -1.75 -17.71
C GLY A 187 -9.69 -0.50 -18.41
#